data_02d6f77be2d7c0b018fcde902a0ff347
#
_entry.id   02d6f77be2d7c0b018fcde902a0ff347
#
_cell.length_a   1.000
_cell.length_b   1.000
_cell.length_c   1.000
_cell.angle_alpha   90.00
_cell.angle_beta   90.00
_cell.angle_gamma   90.00
#
_symmetry.space_group_name_H-M   'P 1'
#
loop_
_entity.id
_entity.type
_entity.pdbx_description
1 polymer ?
#
loop_
_entity_poly.entity_id
_entity_poly.type
_entity_poly.pdbx_seq_one_letter_code
_entity_poly.pdbx_strand_id
1 'polypeptide(L)'
;MKGRLIGREGRNIRTIESVTGVDLIIDDTPEAIVISSFDPLRREIARLTLETLIKDGRIHPARIEELYAKTCADVKTAIKEYGKNALYELGLSKMDPELVEIVGKLHFRSSYGQNALKHSMEVANLSGILAGELGENVNLAKRAGLLHDIG
;
A
#
# COMPACT_ATOMS: atom_id res chain seq x y z
N MET A 1 17.02 -20.45 5.15
CA MET A 1 16.25 -19.33 5.71
C MET A 1 14.78 -19.67 5.99
N LYS A 2 14.09 -20.43 5.11
CA LYS A 2 12.70 -20.90 5.33
C LYS A 2 12.46 -21.54 6.71
N GLY A 3 13.34 -22.42 7.16
CA GLY A 3 13.19 -23.08 8.47
C GLY A 3 13.16 -22.13 9.67
N ARG A 4 13.85 -20.98 9.60
CA ARG A 4 13.81 -19.94 10.64
C ARG A 4 12.49 -19.16 10.62
N LEU A 5 11.94 -18.90 9.43
CA LEU A 5 10.64 -18.27 9.28
C LEU A 5 9.51 -19.17 9.79
N ILE A 6 9.61 -20.46 9.54
CA ILE A 6 8.64 -21.45 10.05
C ILE A 6 8.70 -21.47 11.58
N GLY A 7 9.91 -21.57 12.13
CA GLY A 7 10.12 -21.73 13.56
C GLY A 7 9.76 -23.14 14.06
N ARG A 8 10.04 -23.41 15.33
CA ARG A 8 9.64 -24.69 15.95
C ARG A 8 8.11 -24.81 15.92
N GLU A 9 7.61 -25.91 15.38
CA GLU A 9 6.17 -26.21 15.27
C GLU A 9 5.35 -25.12 14.54
N GLY A 10 5.96 -24.37 13.64
CA GLY A 10 5.28 -23.30 12.90
C GLY A 10 4.95 -22.04 13.71
N ARG A 11 5.59 -21.83 14.85
CA ARG A 11 5.31 -20.71 15.76
C ARG A 11 5.49 -19.35 15.08
N ASN A 12 6.57 -19.16 14.36
CA ASN A 12 6.85 -17.88 13.72
C ASN A 12 5.87 -17.58 12.58
N ILE A 13 5.54 -18.56 11.75
CA ILE A 13 4.50 -18.41 10.70
C ILE A 13 3.18 -18.02 11.33
N ARG A 14 2.72 -18.74 12.34
CA ARG A 14 1.45 -18.43 13.02
C ARG A 14 1.44 -17.01 13.61
N THR A 15 2.56 -16.57 14.17
CA THR A 15 2.67 -15.19 14.66
C THR A 15 2.58 -14.19 13.51
N ILE A 16 3.29 -14.40 12.40
CA ILE A 16 3.24 -13.51 11.23
C ILE A 16 1.81 -13.44 10.68
N GLU A 17 1.15 -14.58 10.47
CA GLU A 17 -0.23 -14.62 9.99
C GLU A 17 -1.21 -13.94 10.96
N SER A 18 -1.04 -14.16 12.27
CA SER A 18 -1.88 -13.56 13.30
C SER A 18 -1.75 -12.04 13.34
N VAL A 19 -0.54 -11.48 13.32
CA VAL A 19 -0.33 -10.02 13.42
C VAL A 19 -0.60 -9.30 12.11
N THR A 20 -0.32 -9.91 10.97
CA THR A 20 -0.50 -9.29 9.65
C THR A 20 -1.88 -9.54 9.07
N GLY A 21 -2.53 -10.63 9.46
CA GLY A 21 -3.81 -11.07 8.90
C GLY A 21 -3.73 -11.54 7.45
N VAL A 22 -2.55 -11.94 6.99
CA VAL A 22 -2.34 -12.57 5.66
C VAL A 22 -2.14 -14.07 5.82
N ASP A 23 -2.34 -14.82 4.75
CA ASP A 23 -1.97 -16.22 4.67
C ASP A 23 -0.59 -16.37 4.00
N LEU A 24 0.29 -17.18 4.61
CA LEU A 24 1.60 -17.47 4.06
C LEU A 24 1.60 -18.88 3.48
N ILE A 25 1.90 -18.98 2.18
CA ILE A 25 2.04 -20.25 1.47
C ILE A 25 3.53 -20.50 1.28
N ILE A 26 4.03 -21.53 1.96
CA ILE A 26 5.41 -21.98 1.87
C ILE A 26 5.37 -23.37 1.25
N ASP A 27 5.66 -23.43 -0.04
CA ASP A 27 5.78 -24.67 -0.81
C ASP A 27 7.23 -25.17 -0.89
N ASP A 28 7.44 -26.26 -1.61
CA ASP A 28 8.76 -26.85 -1.83
C ASP A 28 9.65 -26.05 -2.79
N THR A 29 9.09 -25.02 -3.45
CA THR A 29 9.86 -24.14 -4.35
C THR A 29 10.97 -23.44 -3.57
N PRO A 30 12.25 -23.61 -3.97
CA PRO A 30 13.34 -22.97 -3.26
C PRO A 30 13.21 -21.44 -3.30
N GLU A 31 13.36 -20.82 -2.14
CA GLU A 31 13.48 -19.37 -1.94
C GLU A 31 12.22 -18.52 -2.23
N ALA A 32 11.05 -19.12 -2.41
CA ALA A 32 9.81 -18.37 -2.58
C ALA A 32 8.86 -18.54 -1.38
N ILE A 33 8.22 -17.44 -0.98
CA ILE A 33 7.11 -17.40 -0.02
C ILE A 33 6.00 -16.59 -0.68
N VAL A 34 4.80 -17.16 -0.76
CA VAL A 34 3.63 -16.49 -1.31
C VAL A 34 2.83 -15.88 -0.18
N ILE A 35 2.54 -14.59 -0.30
CA ILE A 35 1.70 -13.85 0.64
C ILE A 35 0.33 -13.66 0.00
N SER A 36 -0.72 -14.17 0.63
CA SER A 36 -2.09 -14.11 0.16
C SER A 36 -2.97 -13.26 1.08
N SER A 37 -3.64 -12.27 0.50
CA SER A 37 -4.69 -11.47 1.15
C SER A 37 -5.52 -10.75 0.11
N PHE A 38 -6.78 -10.51 0.40
CA PHE A 38 -7.65 -9.65 -0.44
C PHE A 38 -7.29 -8.17 -0.31
N ASP A 39 -6.68 -7.75 0.80
CA ASP A 39 -6.27 -6.37 1.05
C ASP A 39 -4.83 -6.13 0.53
N PRO A 40 -4.65 -5.33 -0.54
CA PRO A 40 -3.33 -5.05 -1.11
C PRO A 40 -2.39 -4.34 -0.13
N LEU A 41 -2.92 -3.45 0.72
CA LEU A 41 -2.14 -2.74 1.72
C LEU A 41 -1.60 -3.71 2.79
N ARG A 42 -2.43 -4.62 3.23
CA ARG A 42 -2.04 -5.66 4.20
C ARG A 42 -0.96 -6.58 3.64
N ARG A 43 -1.07 -6.99 2.37
CA ARG A 43 -0.03 -7.76 1.68
C ARG A 43 1.30 -7.01 1.64
N GLU A 44 1.27 -5.72 1.33
CA GLU A 44 2.49 -4.90 1.25
C GLU A 44 3.14 -4.73 2.62
N ILE A 45 2.38 -4.47 3.67
CA ILE A 45 2.89 -4.41 5.04
C ILE A 45 3.53 -5.74 5.44
N ALA A 46 2.88 -6.87 5.14
CA ALA A 46 3.41 -8.19 5.42
C ALA A 46 4.72 -8.45 4.64
N ARG A 47 4.78 -8.07 3.36
CA ARG A 47 5.98 -8.20 2.52
C ARG A 47 7.16 -7.42 3.10
N LEU A 48 6.95 -6.15 3.44
CA LEU A 48 7.98 -5.28 4.02
C LEU A 48 8.45 -5.79 5.39
N THR A 49 7.51 -6.27 6.21
CA THR A 49 7.84 -6.86 7.52
C THR A 49 8.71 -8.11 7.35
N LEU A 50 8.34 -9.00 6.43
CA LEU A 50 9.11 -10.22 6.12
C LEU A 50 10.51 -9.90 5.57
N GLU A 51 10.63 -8.97 4.63
CA GLU A 51 11.92 -8.54 4.10
C GLU A 51 12.83 -8.00 5.20
N THR A 52 12.28 -7.21 6.10
CA THR A 52 13.03 -6.64 7.23
C THR A 52 13.45 -7.74 8.21
N LEU A 53 12.56 -8.69 8.52
CA LEU A 53 12.87 -9.86 9.37
C LEU A 53 13.99 -10.72 8.77
N ILE A 54 13.95 -10.95 7.48
CA ILE A 54 14.97 -11.75 6.77
C ILE A 54 16.33 -11.05 6.82
N LYS A 55 16.36 -9.75 6.61
CA LYS A 55 17.59 -8.93 6.69
C LYS A 55 18.15 -8.86 8.12
N ASP A 56 17.28 -8.70 9.11
CA ASP A 56 17.66 -8.63 10.53
C ASP A 56 18.16 -9.99 11.07
N GLY A 57 17.64 -11.08 10.55
CA GLY A 57 18.05 -12.45 10.89
C GLY A 57 17.56 -12.93 12.27
N ARG A 58 16.97 -12.07 13.09
CA ARG A 58 16.40 -12.41 14.41
C ARG A 58 14.91 -12.66 14.28
N ILE A 59 14.56 -13.92 14.00
CA ILE A 59 13.17 -14.31 13.74
C ILE A 59 12.62 -15.02 14.99
N HIS A 60 11.86 -14.27 15.78
CA HIS A 60 11.10 -14.77 16.93
C HIS A 60 9.84 -13.91 17.14
N PRO A 61 8.81 -14.41 17.84
CA PRO A 61 7.52 -13.74 17.95
C PRO A 61 7.58 -12.27 18.38
N ALA A 62 8.30 -11.95 19.42
CA ALA A 62 8.41 -10.57 19.91
C ALA A 62 9.03 -9.61 18.86
N ARG A 63 10.03 -10.08 18.12
CA ARG A 63 10.64 -9.28 17.04
C ARG A 63 9.72 -9.11 15.85
N ILE A 64 8.93 -10.12 15.53
CA ILE A 64 7.91 -10.07 14.48
C ILE A 64 6.89 -8.96 14.79
N GLU A 65 6.35 -8.95 16.01
CA GLU A 65 5.38 -7.94 16.46
C GLU A 65 5.98 -6.53 16.45
N GLU A 66 7.20 -6.36 16.92
CA GLU A 66 7.92 -5.09 16.93
C GLU A 66 8.11 -4.53 15.50
N LEU A 67 8.63 -5.36 14.60
CA LEU A 67 8.86 -4.96 13.21
C LEU A 67 7.56 -4.71 12.45
N TYR A 68 6.52 -5.49 12.72
CA TYR A 68 5.20 -5.24 12.15
C TYR A 68 4.64 -3.89 12.58
N ALA A 69 4.68 -3.57 13.87
CA ALA A 69 4.23 -2.27 14.38
C ALA A 69 5.00 -1.10 13.76
N LYS A 70 6.33 -1.24 13.65
CA LYS A 70 7.16 -0.25 12.97
C LYS A 70 6.79 -0.09 11.49
N THR A 71 6.66 -1.19 10.77
CA THR A 71 6.28 -1.18 9.35
C THR A 71 4.92 -0.53 9.14
N CYS A 72 3.93 -0.80 10.00
CA CYS A 72 2.62 -0.15 9.94
C CYS A 72 2.73 1.37 10.09
N ALA A 73 3.56 1.85 11.03
CA ALA A 73 3.78 3.29 11.22
C ALA A 73 4.46 3.93 10.01
N ASP A 74 5.50 3.29 9.47
CA ASP A 74 6.23 3.77 8.30
C ASP A 74 5.31 3.82 7.06
N VAL A 75 4.51 2.80 6.82
CA VAL A 75 3.55 2.75 5.70
C VAL A 75 2.45 3.80 5.88
N LYS A 76 1.96 4.01 7.09
CA LYS A 76 0.96 5.07 7.37
C LYS A 76 1.51 6.47 7.05
N THR A 77 2.78 6.72 7.36
CA THR A 77 3.46 7.96 6.98
C THR A 77 3.59 8.08 5.47
N ALA A 78 4.03 7.01 4.80
CA ALA A 78 4.17 6.98 3.34
C ALA A 78 2.84 7.23 2.62
N ILE A 79 1.72 6.66 3.10
CA ILE A 79 0.37 6.90 2.56
C ILE A 79 0.05 8.40 2.54
N LYS A 80 0.31 9.10 3.66
CA LYS A 80 0.06 10.54 3.74
C LYS A 80 0.94 11.34 2.77
N GLU A 81 2.17 10.93 2.59
CA GLU A 81 3.10 11.55 1.64
C GLU A 81 2.65 11.32 0.19
N TYR A 82 2.26 10.11 -0.18
CA TYR A 82 1.72 9.82 -1.51
C TYR A 82 0.49 10.68 -1.82
N GLY A 83 -0.44 10.79 -0.88
CA GLY A 83 -1.62 11.62 -1.05
C GLY A 83 -1.27 13.10 -1.22
N LYS A 84 -0.41 13.65 -0.38
CA LYS A 84 0.05 15.05 -0.48
C LYS A 84 0.79 15.34 -1.79
N ASN A 85 1.68 14.45 -2.19
CA ASN A 85 2.44 14.59 -3.43
C ASN A 85 1.52 14.56 -4.66
N ALA A 86 0.51 13.69 -4.68
CA ALA A 86 -0.48 13.65 -5.76
C ALA A 86 -1.24 14.98 -5.87
N LEU A 87 -1.67 15.55 -4.76
CA LEU A 87 -2.33 16.85 -4.77
C LEU A 87 -1.40 17.98 -5.25
N TYR A 88 -0.15 17.96 -4.79
CA TYR A 88 0.84 18.94 -5.20
C TYR A 88 1.11 18.88 -6.71
N GLU A 89 1.33 17.71 -7.27
CA GLU A 89 1.58 17.51 -8.70
C GLU A 89 0.38 17.95 -9.57
N LEU A 90 -0.84 17.75 -9.08
CA LEU A 90 -2.06 18.17 -9.77
C LEU A 90 -2.42 19.65 -9.56
N GLY A 91 -1.69 20.36 -8.69
CA GLY A 91 -1.99 21.73 -8.32
C GLY A 91 -3.29 21.88 -7.53
N LEU A 92 -3.72 20.83 -6.83
CA LEU A 92 -4.91 20.82 -5.98
C LEU A 92 -4.55 21.21 -4.55
N SER A 93 -5.35 22.10 -3.96
CA SER A 93 -5.22 22.52 -2.57
C SER A 93 -6.52 22.30 -1.81
N LYS A 94 -6.45 22.33 -0.46
CA LYS A 94 -7.62 22.27 0.43
C LYS A 94 -8.47 21.02 0.22
N MET A 95 -7.86 19.85 0.37
CA MET A 95 -8.57 18.57 0.47
C MET A 95 -8.59 18.13 1.94
N ASP A 96 -9.70 17.52 2.34
CA ASP A 96 -9.83 16.95 3.67
C ASP A 96 -8.70 15.94 3.95
N PRO A 97 -8.05 15.97 5.13
CA PRO A 97 -6.96 15.04 5.46
C PRO A 97 -7.32 13.56 5.33
N GLU A 98 -8.57 13.19 5.60
CA GLU A 98 -9.05 11.81 5.43
C GLU A 98 -9.09 11.42 3.96
N LEU A 99 -9.54 12.32 3.08
CA LEU A 99 -9.50 12.10 1.62
C LEU A 99 -8.07 12.01 1.09
N VAL A 100 -7.16 12.84 1.59
CA VAL A 100 -5.73 12.76 1.23
C VAL A 100 -5.16 11.39 1.58
N GLU A 101 -5.51 10.85 2.74
CA GLU A 101 -5.09 9.52 3.16
C GLU A 101 -5.68 8.42 2.25
N ILE A 102 -6.97 8.53 1.89
CA ILE A 102 -7.63 7.59 0.96
C ILE A 102 -6.94 7.62 -0.40
N VAL A 103 -6.66 8.82 -0.94
CA VAL A 103 -5.91 8.98 -2.19
C VAL A 103 -4.53 8.33 -2.09
N GLY A 104 -3.82 8.52 -0.99
CA GLY A 104 -2.51 7.90 -0.76
C GLY A 104 -2.56 6.37 -0.74
N LYS A 105 -3.63 5.77 -0.24
CA LYS A 105 -3.84 4.31 -0.24
C LYS A 105 -3.96 3.74 -1.65
N LEU A 106 -4.38 4.52 -2.64
CA LEU A 106 -4.44 4.09 -4.04
C LEU A 106 -3.07 3.67 -4.58
N HIS A 107 -1.98 4.17 -4.00
CA HIS A 107 -0.62 3.76 -4.38
C HIS A 107 -0.39 2.24 -4.21
N PHE A 108 -1.06 1.62 -3.24
CA PHE A 108 -0.93 0.19 -2.93
C PHE A 108 -1.95 -0.69 -3.67
N ARG A 109 -2.89 -0.08 -4.40
CA ARG A 109 -3.90 -0.78 -5.19
C ARG A 109 -3.48 -0.85 -6.64
N SER A 110 -3.59 -2.01 -7.25
CA SER A 110 -3.41 -2.20 -8.69
C SER A 110 -4.63 -2.88 -9.29
N SER A 111 -4.98 -2.46 -10.50
CA SER A 111 -6.06 -3.05 -11.29
C SER A 111 -5.60 -3.16 -12.73
N TYR A 112 -5.79 -4.34 -13.34
CA TYR A 112 -5.34 -4.61 -14.72
C TYR A 112 -3.86 -4.25 -14.99
N GLY A 113 -2.99 -4.47 -13.99
CA GLY A 113 -1.56 -4.16 -14.09
C GLY A 113 -1.20 -2.69 -13.94
N GLN A 114 -2.16 -1.80 -13.69
CA GLN A 114 -1.94 -0.37 -13.45
C GLN A 114 -1.99 -0.05 -11.95
N ASN A 115 -1.10 0.86 -11.52
CA ASN A 115 -1.18 1.46 -10.20
C ASN A 115 -2.38 2.42 -10.14
N ALA A 116 -3.29 2.22 -9.18
CA ALA A 116 -4.53 2.97 -9.11
C ALA A 116 -4.31 4.48 -8.86
N LEU A 117 -3.31 4.87 -8.06
CA LEU A 117 -2.98 6.29 -7.86
C LEU A 117 -2.52 6.95 -9.15
N LYS A 118 -1.60 6.30 -9.86
CA LYS A 118 -1.09 6.80 -11.14
C LYS A 118 -2.21 6.97 -12.16
N HIS A 119 -3.08 5.96 -12.28
CA HIS A 119 -4.26 6.03 -13.14
C HIS A 119 -5.18 7.19 -12.77
N SER A 120 -5.50 7.37 -11.48
CA SER A 120 -6.36 8.47 -11.02
C SER A 120 -5.75 9.85 -11.29
N MET A 121 -4.42 9.99 -11.19
CA MET A 121 -3.73 11.23 -11.54
C MET A 121 -3.76 11.51 -13.05
N GLU A 122 -3.62 10.48 -13.88
CA GLU A 122 -3.78 10.60 -15.35
C GLU A 122 -5.19 11.04 -15.72
N VAL A 123 -6.22 10.43 -15.12
CA VAL A 123 -7.62 10.83 -15.32
C VAL A 123 -7.85 12.27 -14.86
N ALA A 124 -7.30 12.67 -13.71
CA ALA A 124 -7.40 14.04 -13.23
C ALA A 124 -6.79 15.06 -14.20
N ASN A 125 -5.60 14.78 -14.73
CA ASN A 125 -4.94 15.64 -15.70
C ASN A 125 -5.75 15.77 -17.02
N LEU A 126 -6.21 14.64 -17.56
CA LEU A 126 -7.04 14.63 -18.79
C LEU A 126 -8.36 15.39 -18.58
N SER A 127 -9.03 15.16 -17.45
CA SER A 127 -10.27 15.87 -17.10
C SER A 127 -10.03 17.37 -16.97
N GLY A 128 -8.91 17.78 -16.39
CA GLY A 128 -8.53 19.19 -16.28
C GLY A 128 -8.27 19.86 -17.64
N ILE A 129 -7.60 19.16 -18.55
CA ILE A 129 -7.37 19.65 -19.92
C ILE A 129 -8.71 19.81 -20.67
N LEU A 130 -9.57 18.81 -20.64
CA LEU A 130 -10.88 18.89 -21.27
C LEU A 130 -11.74 20.01 -20.70
N ALA A 131 -11.78 20.18 -19.39
CA ALA A 131 -12.50 21.27 -18.75
C ALA A 131 -11.97 22.63 -19.19
N GLY A 132 -10.66 22.80 -19.30
CA GLY A 132 -10.04 24.03 -19.79
C GLY A 132 -10.44 24.37 -21.23
N GLU A 133 -10.46 23.38 -22.13
CA GLU A 133 -10.90 23.55 -23.53
C GLU A 133 -12.40 23.92 -23.62
N LEU A 134 -13.21 23.42 -22.70
CA LEU A 134 -14.65 23.71 -22.66
C LEU A 134 -15.01 24.98 -21.89
N GLY A 135 -14.02 25.65 -21.28
CA GLY A 135 -14.25 26.83 -20.44
C GLY A 135 -14.85 26.52 -19.07
N GLU A 136 -14.72 25.28 -18.62
CA GLU A 136 -15.24 24.79 -17.35
C GLU A 136 -14.21 24.86 -16.21
N ASN A 137 -14.65 24.56 -14.98
CA ASN A 137 -13.78 24.60 -13.81
C ASN A 137 -12.74 23.47 -13.79
N VAL A 138 -11.50 23.80 -14.15
CA VAL A 138 -10.36 22.88 -14.23
C VAL A 138 -10.08 22.19 -12.89
N ASN A 139 -10.10 22.94 -11.78
CA ASN A 139 -9.80 22.37 -10.46
C ASN A 139 -10.88 21.37 -10.02
N LEU A 140 -12.13 21.67 -10.27
CA LEU A 140 -13.24 20.76 -9.97
C LEU A 140 -13.13 19.47 -10.80
N ALA A 141 -12.84 19.60 -12.09
CA ALA A 141 -12.65 18.46 -12.99
C ALA A 141 -11.47 17.57 -12.55
N LYS A 142 -10.33 18.17 -12.18
CA LYS A 142 -9.19 17.43 -11.64
C LYS A 142 -9.53 16.69 -10.34
N ARG A 143 -10.24 17.33 -9.43
CA ARG A 143 -10.68 16.72 -8.17
C ARG A 143 -11.60 15.52 -8.43
N ALA A 144 -12.57 15.70 -9.32
CA ALA A 144 -13.47 14.61 -9.71
C ALA A 144 -12.71 13.44 -10.33
N GLY A 145 -11.78 13.72 -11.25
CA GLY A 145 -10.93 12.71 -11.87
C GLY A 145 -10.04 11.98 -10.88
N LEU A 146 -9.44 12.68 -9.90
CA LEU A 146 -8.61 12.05 -8.86
C LEU A 146 -9.43 11.13 -7.95
N LEU A 147 -10.67 11.49 -7.66
CA LEU A 147 -11.53 10.79 -6.70
C LEU A 147 -12.50 9.77 -7.34
N HIS A 148 -12.48 9.60 -8.67
CA HIS A 148 -13.49 8.81 -9.36
C HIS A 148 -13.53 7.32 -8.98
N ASP A 149 -12.43 6.77 -8.48
CA ASP A 149 -12.26 5.34 -8.22
C ASP A 149 -11.69 5.04 -6.82
N ILE A 150 -12.03 5.88 -5.85
CA ILE A 150 -11.55 5.73 -4.45
C ILE A 150 -12.34 4.71 -3.62
N GLY A 151 -13.52 4.30 -4.09
CA GLY A 151 -14.43 3.34 -3.42
C GLY A 151 -14.13 1.88 -3.69
#